data_b50fd5e094bb32db2a4f2210ece3d4cd
#
_entry.id   b50fd5e094bb32db2a4f2210ece3d4cd
#
_cell.length_a   1.000
_cell.length_b   1.000
_cell.length_c   1.000
_cell.angle_alpha   90.00
_cell.angle_beta   90.00
_cell.angle_gamma   90.00
#
_symmetry.space_group_name_H-M   'P 1'
#
loop_
_entity.id
_entity.type
_entity.pdbx_description
1 polymer ?
#
loop_
_entity_poly.entity_id
_entity_poly.type
_entity_poly.pdbx_seq_one_letter_code
_entity_poly.pdbx_strand_id
1 'polypeptide(L)'
;MRDFLPRPAIAPATVWTFPTPRRARLSNGIELMIFELPGQHVISAHLVLDVPLNAEGRDIEGVATICARTLDEGTLRHDGDEFAELLETEGAGFGIDLSLSGLQAVLDVPASHLDRALELFAEAVTEPSLAQRDVNRHVQLRLAEIEQAQANSSQIASIAFRAAVFEESRRAARMNGGEPATVSQVTPEAVGAFHHDHFGPAGTTLILAGDFADDPVAVAERSLGSWRNDDQRRVVAEEPAAGMRRMVLLDRPGAVQADVRLGGFGIDRLDPRWSAISVASYAMGGAFLSRLNAILREEKGYTYGVRMNFGPLRTGGSFAVQGSFRTEVVADALAITRELIEVEQAPFTSQEVDDAVAFFTGVSPLRYATAEGVADQAATQVLAGLPDDYVDRSLALLRSVTPEAATEAYRSVVHPDGLTLVVVGDAERLADPLRATGFPDLEVRTPALEDTQP
;
A
#
# COMPACT_ATOMS: atom_id res chain seq x y z
N MET A 1 -10.87 1.07 47.47
CA MET A 1 -9.94 1.38 46.35
C MET A 1 -9.23 0.10 46.01
N ARG A 2 -9.33 -0.37 44.75
CA ARG A 2 -8.52 -1.51 44.32
C ARG A 2 -7.08 -1.00 44.13
N ASP A 3 -6.14 -1.55 44.90
CA ASP A 3 -4.73 -1.31 44.69
C ASP A 3 -4.33 -1.92 43.34
N PHE A 4 -4.11 -1.08 42.34
CA PHE A 4 -3.55 -1.51 41.07
C PHE A 4 -2.08 -1.84 41.29
N LEU A 5 -1.63 -2.97 40.73
CA LEU A 5 -0.21 -3.30 40.70
C LEU A 5 0.56 -2.18 39.95
N PRO A 6 1.78 -1.84 40.40
CA PRO A 6 2.59 -0.88 39.70
C PRO A 6 2.84 -1.34 38.24
N ARG A 7 2.91 -0.39 37.31
CA ARG A 7 3.24 -0.68 35.92
C ARG A 7 4.60 -1.39 35.87
N PRO A 8 4.72 -2.52 35.12
CA PRO A 8 6.00 -3.18 34.95
C PRO A 8 7.05 -2.23 34.37
N ALA A 9 8.30 -2.34 34.83
CA ALA A 9 9.39 -1.60 34.24
C ALA A 9 9.63 -2.07 32.80
N ILE A 10 9.76 -1.12 31.87
CA ILE A 10 10.10 -1.41 30.49
C ILE A 10 11.61 -1.63 30.42
N ALA A 11 12.03 -2.83 30.02
CA ALA A 11 13.44 -3.10 29.75
C ALA A 11 13.92 -2.30 28.52
N PRO A 12 15.20 -1.88 28.48
CA PRO A 12 15.76 -1.32 27.26
C PRO A 12 15.61 -2.30 26.08
N ALA A 13 15.27 -1.76 24.90
CA ALA A 13 15.18 -2.58 23.69
C ALA A 13 16.54 -3.25 23.42
N THR A 14 16.51 -4.58 23.19
CA THR A 14 17.68 -5.31 22.74
C THR A 14 18.03 -4.92 21.30
N VAL A 15 19.31 -4.94 20.95
CA VAL A 15 19.73 -4.77 19.55
C VAL A 15 19.15 -5.93 18.73
N TRP A 16 18.35 -5.58 17.76
CA TRP A 16 17.76 -6.52 16.82
C TRP A 16 18.18 -6.12 15.40
N THR A 17 18.40 -7.12 14.54
CA THR A 17 18.75 -6.93 13.13
C THR A 17 17.80 -7.72 12.26
N PHE A 18 17.51 -7.20 11.06
CA PHE A 18 16.71 -7.91 10.08
C PHE A 18 17.47 -9.13 9.55
N PRO A 19 16.82 -10.29 9.31
CA PRO A 19 17.48 -11.45 8.75
C PRO A 19 18.13 -11.14 7.39
N THR A 20 19.34 -11.63 7.17
CA THR A 20 20.06 -11.47 5.90
C THR A 20 19.72 -12.63 4.96
N PRO A 21 19.26 -12.38 3.72
CA PRO A 21 18.93 -13.45 2.80
C PRO A 21 20.17 -14.16 2.24
N ARG A 22 20.11 -15.47 2.07
CA ARG A 22 20.95 -16.20 1.13
C ARG A 22 20.41 -15.98 -0.27
N ARG A 23 21.24 -15.48 -1.18
CA ARG A 23 20.85 -15.26 -2.57
C ARG A 23 21.26 -16.42 -3.45
N ALA A 24 20.41 -16.78 -4.41
CA ALA A 24 20.66 -17.74 -5.45
C ALA A 24 19.94 -17.30 -6.75
N ARG A 25 20.11 -18.06 -7.82
CA ARG A 25 19.43 -17.83 -9.09
C ARG A 25 19.05 -19.17 -9.69
N LEU A 26 17.83 -19.30 -10.19
CA LEU A 26 17.38 -20.47 -10.92
C LEU A 26 17.95 -20.51 -12.34
N SER A 27 17.91 -21.69 -12.96
CA SER A 27 18.43 -21.92 -14.32
C SER A 27 17.78 -21.03 -15.39
N ASN A 28 16.55 -20.55 -15.15
CA ASN A 28 15.82 -19.65 -16.03
C ASN A 28 16.03 -18.15 -15.71
N GLY A 29 16.84 -17.84 -14.70
CA GLY A 29 17.20 -16.47 -14.36
C GLY A 29 16.37 -15.81 -13.24
N ILE A 30 15.38 -16.50 -12.66
CA ILE A 30 14.65 -16.02 -11.47
C ILE A 30 15.64 -15.83 -10.32
N GLU A 31 15.62 -14.66 -9.69
CA GLU A 31 16.43 -14.37 -8.49
C GLU A 31 15.75 -15.01 -7.27
N LEU A 32 16.55 -15.63 -6.37
CA LEU A 32 16.07 -16.16 -5.10
C LEU A 32 16.61 -15.34 -3.93
N MET A 33 15.73 -15.04 -2.98
CA MET A 33 16.05 -14.54 -1.65
C MET A 33 15.54 -15.55 -0.62
N ILE A 34 16.43 -16.17 0.14
CA ILE A 34 16.10 -17.24 1.08
C ILE A 34 16.45 -16.77 2.48
N PHE A 35 15.44 -16.72 3.34
CA PHE A 35 15.55 -16.38 4.75
C PHE A 35 15.36 -17.65 5.58
N GLU A 36 16.47 -18.21 6.09
CA GLU A 36 16.42 -19.36 6.97
C GLU A 36 16.06 -18.90 8.39
N LEU A 37 14.86 -19.30 8.84
CA LEU A 37 14.28 -18.88 10.11
C LEU A 37 13.96 -20.10 10.98
N PRO A 38 14.93 -20.61 11.76
CA PRO A 38 14.75 -21.82 12.56
C PRO A 38 13.53 -21.74 13.48
N GLY A 39 12.70 -22.77 13.46
CA GLY A 39 11.46 -22.87 14.23
C GLY A 39 10.23 -22.23 13.59
N GLN A 40 10.36 -21.59 12.44
CA GLN A 40 9.22 -21.08 11.66
C GLN A 40 8.73 -22.17 10.69
N HIS A 41 7.83 -23.03 11.18
CA HIS A 41 7.35 -24.21 10.43
C HIS A 41 6.25 -23.91 9.42
N VAL A 42 5.83 -22.68 9.26
CA VAL A 42 5.07 -22.18 8.11
C VAL A 42 6.06 -21.45 7.21
N ILE A 43 6.17 -21.90 5.97
CA ILE A 43 6.96 -21.25 4.94
C ILE A 43 6.11 -20.19 4.27
N SER A 44 6.67 -19.00 4.13
CA SER A 44 6.08 -17.94 3.29
C SER A 44 6.91 -17.78 2.02
N ALA A 45 6.27 -17.98 0.87
CA ALA A 45 6.85 -17.85 -0.45
C ALA A 45 6.20 -16.71 -1.21
N HIS A 46 6.98 -15.70 -1.61
CA HIS A 46 6.51 -14.54 -2.36
C HIS A 46 7.18 -14.49 -3.73
N LEU A 47 6.40 -14.57 -4.78
CA LEU A 47 6.87 -14.38 -6.15
C LEU A 47 6.57 -12.95 -6.57
N VAL A 48 7.60 -12.13 -6.64
CA VAL A 48 7.52 -10.73 -7.04
C VAL A 48 7.80 -10.60 -8.51
N LEU A 49 6.81 -10.11 -9.28
CA LEU A 49 6.93 -9.86 -10.71
C LEU A 49 7.05 -8.35 -10.95
N ASP A 50 8.09 -7.95 -11.71
CA ASP A 50 8.32 -6.55 -12.13
C ASP A 50 7.36 -6.18 -13.27
N VAL A 51 6.06 -6.18 -12.96
CA VAL A 51 4.95 -5.84 -13.86
C VAL A 51 4.22 -4.62 -13.31
N PRO A 52 4.74 -3.40 -13.55
CA PRO A 52 4.13 -2.18 -13.04
C PRO A 52 2.79 -1.91 -13.72
N LEU A 53 1.87 -1.22 -13.03
CA LEU A 53 0.53 -0.95 -13.55
C LEU A 53 0.49 -0.10 -14.84
N ASN A 54 1.55 0.63 -15.17
CA ASN A 54 1.63 1.29 -16.48
C ASN A 54 1.94 0.32 -17.64
N ALA A 55 2.03 -0.98 -17.38
CA ALA A 55 2.02 -2.01 -18.43
C ALA A 55 0.62 -2.21 -19.02
N GLU A 56 -0.44 -1.82 -18.31
CA GLU A 56 -1.82 -1.85 -18.80
C GLU A 56 -2.04 -0.84 -19.93
N GLY A 57 -2.82 -1.22 -20.95
CA GLY A 57 -3.37 -0.28 -21.92
C GLY A 57 -4.33 0.69 -21.22
N ARG A 58 -4.28 1.97 -21.58
CA ARG A 58 -5.10 3.03 -20.96
C ARG A 58 -6.61 2.73 -21.02
N ASP A 59 -7.06 2.12 -22.07
CA ASP A 59 -8.44 1.76 -22.37
C ASP A 59 -8.95 0.53 -21.62
N ILE A 60 -8.04 -0.29 -21.06
CA ILE A 60 -8.32 -1.51 -20.32
C ILE A 60 -7.64 -1.53 -18.94
N GLU A 61 -7.39 -0.35 -18.36
CA GLU A 61 -6.87 -0.28 -16.98
C GLU A 61 -7.80 -1.08 -16.03
N GLY A 62 -7.20 -1.93 -15.21
CA GLY A 62 -7.87 -2.94 -14.39
C GLY A 62 -7.64 -4.36 -14.91
N VAL A 63 -7.10 -4.55 -16.13
CA VAL A 63 -6.80 -5.89 -16.68
C VAL A 63 -5.80 -6.64 -15.79
N ALA A 64 -4.80 -5.96 -15.23
CA ALA A 64 -3.85 -6.56 -14.29
C ALA A 64 -4.54 -7.08 -13.03
N THR A 65 -5.50 -6.32 -12.50
CA THR A 65 -6.29 -6.73 -11.33
C THR A 65 -7.16 -7.96 -11.64
N ILE A 66 -7.82 -7.98 -12.80
CA ILE A 66 -8.63 -9.12 -13.21
C ILE A 66 -7.73 -10.34 -13.46
N CYS A 67 -6.61 -10.17 -14.16
CA CYS A 67 -5.61 -11.23 -14.37
C CYS A 67 -5.15 -11.82 -13.03
N ALA A 68 -4.71 -10.98 -12.10
CA ALA A 68 -4.25 -11.40 -10.78
C ALA A 68 -5.31 -12.24 -10.05
N ARG A 69 -6.57 -11.79 -10.04
CA ARG A 69 -7.69 -12.46 -9.37
C ARG A 69 -8.17 -13.74 -10.03
N THR A 70 -7.68 -14.05 -11.21
CA THR A 70 -8.07 -15.28 -11.94
C THR A 70 -6.97 -16.34 -11.94
N LEU A 71 -5.83 -16.08 -11.31
CA LEU A 71 -4.71 -17.03 -11.31
C LEU A 71 -5.02 -18.31 -10.50
N ASP A 72 -5.81 -18.21 -9.44
CA ASP A 72 -6.21 -19.32 -8.57
C ASP A 72 -7.59 -19.91 -8.88
N GLU A 73 -8.21 -19.44 -9.97
CA GLU A 73 -9.52 -19.95 -10.43
C GLU A 73 -9.41 -21.23 -11.33
N GLY A 74 -8.28 -21.92 -11.22
CA GLY A 74 -7.94 -23.13 -11.96
C GLY A 74 -6.78 -22.91 -12.93
N THR A 75 -6.23 -24.01 -13.38
CA THR A 75 -5.04 -24.06 -14.23
C THR A 75 -5.34 -24.79 -15.53
N LEU A 76 -4.35 -24.93 -16.40
CA LEU A 76 -4.50 -25.77 -17.61
C LEU A 76 -4.64 -27.28 -17.28
N ARG A 77 -4.38 -27.70 -16.02
CA ARG A 77 -4.38 -29.09 -15.57
C ARG A 77 -5.55 -29.42 -14.65
N HIS A 78 -6.02 -28.43 -13.88
CA HIS A 78 -7.01 -28.58 -12.83
C HIS A 78 -8.10 -27.53 -13.00
N ASP A 79 -9.37 -27.91 -12.88
CA ASP A 79 -10.43 -26.93 -12.80
C ASP A 79 -10.39 -26.20 -11.44
N GLY A 80 -11.20 -25.13 -11.30
CA GLY A 80 -11.12 -24.25 -10.11
C GLY A 80 -11.45 -24.98 -8.81
N ASP A 81 -12.45 -25.87 -8.83
CA ASP A 81 -12.86 -26.62 -7.62
C ASP A 81 -11.78 -27.65 -7.24
N GLU A 82 -11.24 -28.38 -8.21
CA GLU A 82 -10.14 -29.32 -8.00
C GLU A 82 -8.88 -28.61 -7.53
N PHE A 83 -8.55 -27.45 -8.13
CA PHE A 83 -7.37 -26.69 -7.75
C PHE A 83 -7.47 -26.15 -6.30
N ALA A 84 -8.63 -25.63 -5.90
CA ALA A 84 -8.90 -25.21 -4.54
C ALA A 84 -8.77 -26.38 -3.55
N GLU A 85 -9.32 -27.57 -3.85
CA GLU A 85 -9.20 -28.76 -3.02
C GLU A 85 -7.74 -29.22 -2.86
N LEU A 86 -6.94 -29.11 -3.93
CA LEU A 86 -5.51 -29.42 -3.87
C LEU A 86 -4.76 -28.46 -2.94
N LEU A 87 -5.00 -27.15 -3.02
CA LEU A 87 -4.40 -26.17 -2.12
C LEU A 87 -4.82 -26.39 -0.68
N GLU A 88 -6.11 -26.64 -0.41
CA GLU A 88 -6.63 -26.92 0.92
C GLU A 88 -6.01 -28.21 1.51
N THR A 89 -5.82 -29.25 0.69
CA THR A 89 -5.20 -30.51 1.10
C THR A 89 -3.75 -30.30 1.60
N GLU A 90 -3.02 -29.40 0.95
CA GLU A 90 -1.66 -29.02 1.37
C GLU A 90 -1.67 -28.03 2.54
N GLY A 91 -2.82 -27.52 2.97
CA GLY A 91 -2.93 -26.45 3.96
C GLY A 91 -2.31 -25.16 3.46
N ALA A 92 -2.35 -24.93 2.17
CA ALA A 92 -1.74 -23.80 1.49
C ALA A 92 -2.72 -22.63 1.38
N GLY A 93 -2.28 -21.44 1.82
CA GLY A 93 -2.93 -20.17 1.53
C GLY A 93 -2.33 -19.54 0.30
N PHE A 94 -3.14 -19.19 -0.70
CA PHE A 94 -2.73 -18.46 -1.90
C PHE A 94 -3.32 -17.06 -1.90
N GLY A 95 -2.52 -16.06 -2.29
CA GLY A 95 -2.98 -14.67 -2.40
C GLY A 95 -2.19 -13.91 -3.45
N ILE A 96 -2.77 -12.78 -3.91
CA ILE A 96 -2.11 -11.91 -4.88
C ILE A 96 -2.36 -10.46 -4.50
N ASP A 97 -1.27 -9.69 -4.45
CA ASP A 97 -1.27 -8.26 -4.24
C ASP A 97 -0.76 -7.50 -5.46
N LEU A 98 -1.38 -6.36 -5.72
CA LEU A 98 -1.06 -5.51 -6.85
C LEU A 98 -0.72 -4.10 -6.38
N SER A 99 0.44 -3.60 -6.80
CA SER A 99 0.89 -2.23 -6.55
C SER A 99 1.20 -1.50 -7.85
N LEU A 100 1.42 -0.18 -7.77
CA LEU A 100 1.90 0.59 -8.92
C LEU A 100 3.25 0.08 -9.46
N SER A 101 4.06 -0.55 -8.60
CA SER A 101 5.42 -0.98 -8.93
C SER A 101 5.52 -2.41 -9.44
N GLY A 102 4.51 -3.23 -9.23
CA GLY A 102 4.51 -4.64 -9.64
C GLY A 102 3.48 -5.48 -8.91
N LEU A 103 3.52 -6.76 -9.19
CA LEU A 103 2.62 -7.79 -8.67
C LEU A 103 3.39 -8.74 -7.76
N GLN A 104 2.72 -9.22 -6.72
CA GLN A 104 3.25 -10.17 -5.76
C GLN A 104 2.24 -11.30 -5.57
N ALA A 105 2.62 -12.52 -5.95
CA ALA A 105 1.87 -13.71 -5.57
C ALA A 105 2.47 -14.29 -4.29
N VAL A 106 1.61 -14.73 -3.37
CA VAL A 106 1.95 -15.19 -2.02
C VAL A 106 1.45 -16.61 -1.81
N LEU A 107 2.27 -17.44 -1.19
CA LEU A 107 1.93 -18.77 -0.74
C LEU A 107 2.42 -18.95 0.69
N ASP A 108 1.50 -19.26 1.60
CA ASP A 108 1.83 -19.69 2.96
C ASP A 108 1.47 -21.17 3.12
N VAL A 109 2.43 -21.99 3.59
CA VAL A 109 2.24 -23.43 3.66
C VAL A 109 3.07 -24.06 4.78
N PRO A 110 2.61 -25.14 5.45
CA PRO A 110 3.44 -25.92 6.36
C PRO A 110 4.72 -26.44 5.66
N ALA A 111 5.86 -26.35 6.33
CA ALA A 111 7.18 -26.73 5.76
C ALA A 111 7.22 -28.15 5.18
N SER A 112 6.44 -29.09 5.74
CA SER A 112 6.33 -30.47 5.24
C SER A 112 5.62 -30.61 3.89
N HIS A 113 4.91 -29.59 3.46
CA HIS A 113 4.09 -29.57 2.25
C HIS A 113 4.63 -28.61 1.17
N LEU A 114 5.77 -27.96 1.43
CA LEU A 114 6.33 -26.91 0.57
C LEU A 114 6.52 -27.37 -0.89
N ASP A 115 7.06 -28.57 -1.11
CA ASP A 115 7.40 -29.06 -2.44
C ASP A 115 6.14 -29.12 -3.34
N ARG A 116 5.08 -29.78 -2.85
CA ARG A 116 3.83 -29.90 -3.60
C ARG A 116 3.08 -28.57 -3.73
N ALA A 117 3.01 -27.79 -2.65
CA ALA A 117 2.32 -26.49 -2.68
C ALA A 117 3.04 -25.51 -3.61
N LEU A 118 4.39 -25.51 -3.66
CA LEU A 118 5.13 -24.64 -4.57
C LEU A 118 4.97 -25.06 -6.04
N GLU A 119 4.77 -26.37 -6.33
CA GLU A 119 4.37 -26.81 -7.67
C GLU A 119 3.01 -26.26 -8.08
N LEU A 120 1.99 -26.35 -7.20
CA LEU A 120 0.66 -25.80 -7.46
C LEU A 120 0.71 -24.26 -7.61
N PHE A 121 1.45 -23.60 -6.75
CA PHE A 121 1.68 -22.15 -6.82
C PHE A 121 2.31 -21.74 -8.17
N ALA A 122 3.35 -22.46 -8.59
CA ALA A 122 3.99 -22.23 -9.88
C ALA A 122 3.00 -22.46 -11.03
N GLU A 123 2.18 -23.52 -10.96
CA GLU A 123 1.16 -23.83 -11.95
C GLU A 123 0.12 -22.71 -12.08
N ALA A 124 -0.39 -22.17 -10.94
CA ALA A 124 -1.32 -21.04 -10.94
C ALA A 124 -0.75 -19.79 -11.61
N VAL A 125 0.53 -19.50 -11.38
CA VAL A 125 1.17 -18.29 -11.93
C VAL A 125 1.58 -18.47 -13.40
N THR A 126 2.04 -19.68 -13.79
CA THR A 126 2.65 -19.90 -15.10
C THR A 126 1.67 -20.47 -16.13
N GLU A 127 0.67 -21.21 -15.69
CA GLU A 127 -0.29 -21.94 -16.54
C GLU A 127 -1.75 -21.77 -16.06
N PRO A 128 -2.21 -20.53 -15.70
CA PRO A 128 -3.58 -20.32 -15.26
C PRO A 128 -4.56 -20.63 -16.40
N SER A 129 -5.77 -21.12 -16.07
CA SER A 129 -6.81 -21.41 -17.06
C SER A 129 -7.36 -20.14 -17.72
N LEU A 130 -7.42 -19.03 -16.98
CA LEU A 130 -8.02 -17.74 -17.38
C LEU A 130 -9.38 -17.94 -18.08
N ALA A 131 -10.19 -18.86 -17.54
CA ALA A 131 -11.42 -19.28 -18.18
C ALA A 131 -12.40 -18.12 -18.33
N GLN A 132 -13.08 -18.03 -19.47
CA GLN A 132 -14.01 -16.93 -19.80
C GLN A 132 -15.04 -16.69 -18.70
N ARG A 133 -15.56 -17.75 -18.07
CA ARG A 133 -16.54 -17.66 -16.98
C ARG A 133 -15.96 -16.86 -15.80
N ASP A 134 -14.74 -17.17 -15.41
CA ASP A 134 -14.10 -16.62 -14.20
C ASP A 134 -13.62 -15.20 -14.44
N VAL A 135 -13.02 -14.92 -15.61
CA VAL A 135 -12.69 -13.55 -16.02
C VAL A 135 -13.93 -12.66 -16.00
N ASN A 136 -15.03 -13.09 -16.66
CA ASN A 136 -16.27 -12.33 -16.68
C ASN A 136 -16.85 -12.12 -15.27
N ARG A 137 -16.77 -13.13 -14.40
CA ARG A 137 -17.20 -13.01 -13.00
C ARG A 137 -16.37 -11.96 -12.25
N HIS A 138 -15.04 -11.96 -12.38
CA HIS A 138 -14.19 -10.99 -11.73
C HIS A 138 -14.35 -9.57 -12.27
N VAL A 139 -14.64 -9.40 -13.57
CA VAL A 139 -15.05 -8.10 -14.14
C VAL A 139 -16.33 -7.59 -13.45
N GLN A 140 -17.36 -8.41 -13.33
CA GLN A 140 -18.62 -8.00 -12.67
C GLN A 140 -18.42 -7.72 -11.18
N LEU A 141 -17.63 -8.54 -10.47
CA LEU A 141 -17.28 -8.30 -9.07
C LEU A 141 -16.55 -6.96 -8.92
N ARG A 142 -15.60 -6.68 -9.81
CA ARG A 142 -14.84 -5.42 -9.77
C ARG A 142 -15.74 -4.20 -10.02
N LEU A 143 -16.66 -4.28 -10.96
CA LEU A 143 -17.63 -3.20 -11.21
C LEU A 143 -18.53 -2.97 -9.98
N ALA A 144 -19.02 -4.04 -9.35
CA ALA A 144 -19.80 -3.94 -8.11
C ALA A 144 -19.00 -3.35 -6.93
N GLU A 145 -17.71 -3.71 -6.79
CA GLU A 145 -16.82 -3.09 -5.80
C GLU A 145 -16.63 -1.58 -6.03
N ILE A 146 -16.48 -1.16 -7.29
CA ILE A 146 -16.37 0.26 -7.63
C ILE A 146 -17.67 1.00 -7.29
N GLU A 147 -18.82 0.43 -7.61
CA GLU A 147 -20.12 0.99 -7.23
C GLU A 147 -20.29 1.09 -5.71
N GLN A 148 -19.93 0.04 -4.98
CA GLN A 148 -19.95 0.06 -3.52
C GLN A 148 -19.01 1.12 -2.93
N ALA A 149 -17.83 1.31 -3.54
CA ALA A 149 -16.88 2.33 -3.12
C ALA A 149 -17.47 3.76 -3.24
N GLN A 150 -18.32 4.01 -4.25
CA GLN A 150 -19.02 5.29 -4.43
C GLN A 150 -20.04 5.59 -3.30
N ALA A 151 -20.53 4.58 -2.59
CA ALA A 151 -21.35 4.77 -1.40
C ALA A 151 -20.55 5.21 -0.17
N ASN A 152 -19.22 5.03 -0.16
CA ASN A 152 -18.35 5.31 0.97
C ASN A 152 -17.58 6.64 0.78
N SER A 153 -17.96 7.68 1.55
CA SER A 153 -17.33 9.00 1.47
C SER A 153 -15.84 9.01 1.67
N SER A 154 -15.31 8.15 2.56
CA SER A 154 -13.86 8.06 2.81
C SER A 154 -13.10 7.47 1.63
N GLN A 155 -13.68 6.50 0.91
CA GLN A 155 -13.09 5.94 -0.31
C GLN A 155 -13.12 6.95 -1.45
N ILE A 156 -14.26 7.63 -1.65
CA ILE A 156 -14.38 8.74 -2.62
C ILE A 156 -13.32 9.81 -2.35
N ALA A 157 -13.18 10.24 -1.09
CA ALA A 157 -12.17 11.23 -0.71
C ALA A 157 -10.74 10.77 -1.04
N SER A 158 -10.42 9.49 -0.83
CA SER A 158 -9.10 8.94 -1.14
C SER A 158 -8.81 8.85 -2.64
N ILE A 159 -9.80 8.43 -3.43
CA ILE A 159 -9.71 8.37 -4.91
C ILE A 159 -9.53 9.79 -5.47
N ALA A 160 -10.37 10.72 -5.07
CA ALA A 160 -10.32 12.10 -5.52
C ALA A 160 -9.04 12.82 -5.09
N PHE A 161 -8.54 12.54 -3.88
CA PHE A 161 -7.27 13.09 -3.41
C PHE A 161 -6.10 12.57 -4.25
N ARG A 162 -6.07 11.29 -4.56
CA ARG A 162 -5.05 10.70 -5.44
C ARG A 162 -5.05 11.37 -6.82
N ALA A 163 -6.21 11.51 -7.44
CA ALA A 163 -6.39 12.18 -8.72
C ALA A 163 -6.02 13.68 -8.69
N ALA A 164 -6.09 14.31 -7.52
CA ALA A 164 -5.73 15.71 -7.35
C ALA A 164 -4.25 15.93 -7.03
N VAL A 165 -3.59 14.98 -6.36
CA VAL A 165 -2.17 15.10 -5.95
C VAL A 165 -1.22 14.74 -7.06
N PHE A 166 -1.56 13.74 -7.88
CA PHE A 166 -0.71 13.32 -9.00
C PHE A 166 -1.15 13.98 -10.31
N GLU A 167 -0.19 14.17 -11.22
CA GLU A 167 -0.48 14.62 -12.57
C GLU A 167 -1.40 13.62 -13.28
N GLU A 168 -2.47 14.09 -13.89
CA GLU A 168 -3.55 13.30 -14.49
C GLU A 168 -3.07 12.31 -15.56
N SER A 169 -2.01 12.68 -16.30
CA SER A 169 -1.39 11.82 -17.31
C SER A 169 -0.75 10.57 -16.72
N ARG A 170 -0.34 10.60 -15.44
CA ARG A 170 0.40 9.54 -14.78
C ARG A 170 -0.52 8.43 -14.28
N ARG A 171 -0.06 7.18 -14.37
CA ARG A 171 -0.79 6.02 -13.85
C ARG A 171 -1.08 6.14 -12.35
N ALA A 172 -0.20 6.81 -11.60
CA ALA A 172 -0.35 7.07 -10.18
C ALA A 172 -1.60 7.87 -9.82
N ALA A 173 -2.15 8.70 -10.72
CA ALA A 173 -3.35 9.49 -10.48
C ALA A 173 -4.64 8.64 -10.47
N ARG A 174 -4.63 7.43 -11.02
CA ARG A 174 -5.82 6.60 -11.27
C ARG A 174 -5.90 5.39 -10.35
N MET A 175 -7.09 4.83 -10.19
CA MET A 175 -7.32 3.63 -9.38
C MET A 175 -6.50 2.44 -9.90
N ASN A 176 -5.90 1.66 -8.99
CA ASN A 176 -5.11 0.50 -9.37
C ASN A 176 -5.93 -0.53 -10.17
N GLY A 177 -7.14 -0.83 -9.73
CA GLY A 177 -8.02 -1.80 -10.39
C GLY A 177 -8.95 -1.18 -11.45
N GLY A 178 -8.56 -0.09 -12.10
CA GLY A 178 -9.31 0.57 -13.17
C GLY A 178 -10.58 1.30 -12.73
N GLU A 179 -11.22 1.94 -13.69
CA GLU A 179 -12.48 2.66 -13.55
C GLU A 179 -13.62 1.90 -14.27
N PRO A 180 -14.91 2.19 -14.05
CA PRO A 180 -16.00 1.46 -14.70
C PRO A 180 -15.86 1.40 -16.23
N ALA A 181 -15.49 2.51 -16.84
CA ALA A 181 -15.32 2.63 -18.29
C ALA A 181 -14.22 1.71 -18.84
N THR A 182 -13.11 1.53 -18.11
CA THR A 182 -11.98 0.69 -18.56
C THR A 182 -12.19 -0.77 -18.17
N VAL A 183 -12.67 -1.05 -16.96
CA VAL A 183 -12.93 -2.41 -16.47
C VAL A 183 -13.99 -3.12 -17.32
N SER A 184 -15.03 -2.41 -17.79
CA SER A 184 -16.07 -2.96 -18.66
C SER A 184 -15.54 -3.39 -20.03
N GLN A 185 -14.37 -2.93 -20.45
CA GLN A 185 -13.71 -3.32 -21.70
C GLN A 185 -12.76 -4.52 -21.53
N VAL A 186 -12.52 -4.99 -20.31
CA VAL A 186 -11.64 -6.13 -20.06
C VAL A 186 -12.30 -7.42 -20.53
N THR A 187 -11.66 -8.11 -21.47
CA THR A 187 -12.13 -9.38 -22.03
C THR A 187 -11.20 -10.53 -21.64
N PRO A 188 -11.64 -11.79 -21.74
CA PRO A 188 -10.76 -12.95 -21.50
C PRO A 188 -9.52 -12.94 -22.39
N GLU A 189 -9.65 -12.50 -23.64
CA GLU A 189 -8.54 -12.39 -24.57
C GLU A 189 -7.53 -11.31 -24.13
N ALA A 190 -8.01 -10.18 -23.59
CA ALA A 190 -7.16 -9.13 -23.06
C ALA A 190 -6.41 -9.60 -21.80
N VAL A 191 -7.07 -10.35 -20.91
CA VAL A 191 -6.43 -10.94 -19.72
C VAL A 191 -5.37 -11.96 -20.14
N GLY A 192 -5.69 -12.86 -21.09
CA GLY A 192 -4.73 -13.83 -21.64
C GLY A 192 -3.51 -13.15 -22.28
N ALA A 193 -3.75 -12.10 -23.08
CA ALA A 193 -2.68 -11.31 -23.69
C ALA A 193 -1.81 -10.62 -22.65
N PHE A 194 -2.42 -10.01 -21.60
CA PHE A 194 -1.69 -9.36 -20.51
C PHE A 194 -0.80 -10.37 -19.77
N HIS A 195 -1.33 -11.54 -19.43
CA HIS A 195 -0.56 -12.60 -18.80
C HIS A 195 0.60 -13.05 -19.70
N HIS A 196 0.33 -13.39 -20.95
CA HIS A 196 1.33 -13.83 -21.92
C HIS A 196 2.43 -12.78 -22.12
N ASP A 197 2.07 -11.51 -22.26
CA ASP A 197 3.02 -10.43 -22.56
C ASP A 197 3.91 -10.06 -21.37
N HIS A 198 3.42 -10.21 -20.14
CA HIS A 198 4.08 -9.63 -18.98
C HIS A 198 4.56 -10.65 -17.92
N PHE A 199 3.95 -11.84 -17.83
CA PHE A 199 4.38 -12.83 -16.86
C PHE A 199 5.52 -13.69 -17.42
N GLY A 200 6.60 -13.79 -16.69
CA GLY A 200 7.77 -14.54 -17.12
C GLY A 200 8.92 -14.46 -16.11
N PRO A 201 9.99 -15.23 -16.32
CA PRO A 201 11.11 -15.30 -15.38
C PRO A 201 11.97 -14.03 -15.34
N ALA A 202 11.93 -13.20 -16.41
CA ALA A 202 12.78 -12.01 -16.48
C ALA A 202 12.28 -10.91 -15.53
N GLY A 203 13.12 -10.50 -14.58
CA GLY A 203 12.78 -9.51 -13.55
C GLY A 203 11.92 -10.06 -12.41
N THR A 204 11.75 -11.39 -12.34
CA THR A 204 11.03 -12.05 -11.26
C THR A 204 11.97 -12.44 -10.13
N THR A 205 11.53 -12.23 -8.90
CA THR A 205 12.23 -12.63 -7.68
C THR A 205 11.33 -13.55 -6.86
N LEU A 206 11.83 -14.74 -6.50
CA LEU A 206 11.18 -15.61 -5.51
C LEU A 206 11.84 -15.41 -4.15
N ILE A 207 11.04 -15.08 -3.17
CA ILE A 207 11.43 -14.91 -1.77
C ILE A 207 10.88 -16.12 -1.01
N LEU A 208 11.74 -16.82 -0.27
CA LEU A 208 11.36 -17.95 0.56
C LEU A 208 11.80 -17.66 2.00
N ALA A 209 10.89 -17.74 2.95
CA ALA A 209 11.19 -17.51 4.36
C ALA A 209 10.60 -18.63 5.22
N GLY A 210 11.41 -19.19 6.15
CA GLY A 210 10.98 -20.21 7.10
C GLY A 210 12.07 -21.20 7.48
N ASP A 211 11.68 -22.31 8.11
CA ASP A 211 12.54 -23.44 8.51
C ASP A 211 12.38 -24.60 7.50
N PHE A 212 13.33 -24.71 6.57
CA PHE A 212 13.22 -25.61 5.43
C PHE A 212 13.72 -27.02 5.79
N ALA A 213 12.92 -28.05 5.44
CA ALA A 213 13.31 -29.44 5.58
C ALA A 213 14.30 -29.89 4.48
N ASP A 214 14.10 -29.39 3.24
CA ASP A 214 14.90 -29.68 2.06
C ASP A 214 15.60 -28.41 1.57
N ASP A 215 16.57 -28.53 0.63
CA ASP A 215 17.19 -27.35 0.02
C ASP A 215 16.18 -26.54 -0.77
N PRO A 216 15.85 -25.30 -0.31
CA PRO A 216 14.84 -24.48 -0.97
C PRO A 216 15.20 -24.08 -2.41
N VAL A 217 16.50 -24.09 -2.78
CA VAL A 217 16.91 -23.85 -4.18
C VAL A 217 16.49 -25.01 -5.06
N ALA A 218 16.68 -26.26 -4.59
CA ALA A 218 16.30 -27.45 -5.34
C ALA A 218 14.76 -27.54 -5.49
N VAL A 219 14.01 -27.18 -4.44
CA VAL A 219 12.55 -27.14 -4.49
C VAL A 219 12.08 -26.09 -5.51
N ALA A 220 12.60 -24.86 -5.43
CA ALA A 220 12.27 -23.78 -6.36
C ALA A 220 12.65 -24.13 -7.82
N GLU A 221 13.80 -24.79 -8.04
CA GLU A 221 14.23 -25.19 -9.39
C GLU A 221 13.26 -26.22 -9.99
N ARG A 222 12.76 -27.19 -9.21
CA ARG A 222 11.77 -28.18 -9.69
C ARG A 222 10.47 -27.52 -10.11
N SER A 223 9.98 -26.54 -9.32
CA SER A 223 8.67 -25.93 -9.52
C SER A 223 8.69 -24.84 -10.60
N LEU A 224 9.69 -23.97 -10.59
CA LEU A 224 9.75 -22.78 -11.43
C LEU A 224 10.88 -22.76 -12.46
N GLY A 225 11.89 -23.64 -12.33
CA GLY A 225 13.09 -23.60 -13.18
C GLY A 225 12.83 -23.90 -14.67
N SER A 226 11.71 -24.55 -15.00
CA SER A 226 11.29 -24.80 -16.38
C SER A 226 10.49 -23.65 -17.00
N TRP A 227 10.03 -22.68 -16.20
CA TRP A 227 9.24 -21.54 -16.71
C TRP A 227 10.02 -20.74 -17.74
N ARG A 228 9.44 -20.55 -18.92
CA ARG A 228 9.99 -19.78 -20.05
C ARG A 228 8.92 -18.88 -20.62
N ASN A 229 9.31 -17.68 -20.95
CA ASN A 229 8.51 -16.79 -21.79
C ASN A 229 9.47 -15.90 -22.61
N ASP A 230 9.75 -16.34 -23.83
CA ASP A 230 10.67 -15.63 -24.73
C ASP A 230 10.04 -14.36 -25.31
N ASP A 231 8.72 -14.23 -25.22
CA ASP A 231 7.94 -13.06 -25.68
C ASP A 231 7.66 -12.05 -24.54
N GLN A 232 8.18 -12.30 -23.33
CA GLN A 232 7.94 -11.43 -22.16
C GLN A 232 8.37 -9.99 -22.43
N ARG A 233 7.44 -9.07 -22.27
CA ARG A 233 7.65 -7.62 -22.42
C ARG A 233 7.84 -6.97 -21.05
N ARG A 234 9.05 -6.53 -20.78
CA ARG A 234 9.32 -5.75 -19.57
C ARG A 234 8.99 -4.29 -19.79
N VAL A 235 8.28 -3.72 -18.84
CA VAL A 235 7.90 -2.30 -18.82
C VAL A 235 8.61 -1.62 -17.66
N VAL A 236 9.17 -0.44 -17.90
CA VAL A 236 9.76 0.37 -16.83
C VAL A 236 8.62 1.04 -16.06
N ALA A 237 8.65 0.95 -14.74
CA ALA A 237 7.68 1.61 -13.89
C ALA A 237 7.68 3.12 -14.14
N GLU A 238 6.50 3.67 -14.36
CA GLU A 238 6.33 5.11 -14.58
C GLU A 238 6.62 5.88 -13.31
N GLU A 239 7.39 6.96 -13.43
CA GLU A 239 7.62 7.87 -12.32
C GLU A 239 6.38 8.76 -12.10
N PRO A 240 5.86 8.83 -10.87
CA PRO A 240 4.78 9.73 -10.55
C PRO A 240 5.25 11.19 -10.64
N ALA A 241 4.35 12.09 -10.98
CA ALA A 241 4.62 13.52 -11.00
C ALA A 241 3.56 14.26 -10.16
N ALA A 242 3.97 15.37 -9.57
CA ALA A 242 3.05 16.22 -8.81
C ALA A 242 2.01 16.86 -9.73
N GLY A 243 0.74 16.75 -9.35
CA GLY A 243 -0.35 17.49 -9.97
C GLY A 243 -0.38 18.95 -9.54
N MET A 244 -1.25 19.72 -10.16
CA MET A 244 -1.52 21.09 -9.72
C MET A 244 -2.30 21.05 -8.41
N ARG A 245 -1.96 21.96 -7.48
CA ARG A 245 -2.73 22.17 -6.26
C ARG A 245 -4.21 22.34 -6.56
N ARG A 246 -5.06 21.59 -5.89
CA ARG A 246 -6.52 21.65 -6.04
C ARG A 246 -7.20 21.73 -4.68
N MET A 247 -8.35 22.40 -4.65
CA MET A 247 -9.24 22.44 -3.50
C MET A 247 -10.62 22.04 -3.98
N VAL A 248 -11.07 20.84 -3.61
CA VAL A 248 -12.26 20.23 -4.13
C VAL A 248 -13.20 19.84 -2.99
N LEU A 249 -14.45 20.25 -3.10
CA LEU A 249 -15.56 19.77 -2.28
C LEU A 249 -16.48 18.92 -3.17
N LEU A 250 -16.50 17.63 -2.90
CA LEU A 250 -17.45 16.70 -3.53
C LEU A 250 -18.75 16.72 -2.76
N ASP A 251 -19.80 17.18 -3.41
CA ASP A 251 -21.10 17.36 -2.79
C ASP A 251 -21.78 16.02 -2.46
N ARG A 252 -22.17 15.89 -1.21
CA ARG A 252 -23.00 14.79 -0.71
C ARG A 252 -24.15 15.38 0.12
N PRO A 253 -25.26 15.73 -0.52
CA PRO A 253 -26.36 16.43 0.13
C PRO A 253 -26.87 15.69 1.37
N GLY A 254 -27.08 16.44 2.46
CA GLY A 254 -27.58 15.91 3.73
C GLY A 254 -26.56 15.11 4.55
N ALA A 255 -25.30 15.05 4.15
CA ALA A 255 -24.26 14.37 4.91
C ALA A 255 -24.04 15.07 6.27
N VAL A 256 -24.14 14.29 7.36
CA VAL A 256 -23.93 14.77 8.74
C VAL A 256 -22.44 14.73 9.14
N GLN A 257 -21.61 14.08 8.32
CA GLN A 257 -20.15 14.02 8.47
C GLN A 257 -19.51 14.36 7.13
N ALA A 258 -18.28 14.87 7.19
CA ALA A 258 -17.46 15.09 6.02
C ALA A 258 -16.10 14.37 6.19
N ASP A 259 -15.69 13.71 5.12
CA ASP A 259 -14.37 13.08 5.00
C ASP A 259 -13.39 14.04 4.36
N VAL A 260 -12.24 14.22 5.02
CA VAL A 260 -11.22 15.20 4.65
C VAL A 260 -9.93 14.50 4.28
N ARG A 261 -9.28 14.98 3.21
CA ARG A 261 -7.90 14.68 2.83
C ARG A 261 -7.19 16.00 2.56
N LEU A 262 -6.14 16.30 3.34
CA LEU A 262 -5.31 17.51 3.19
C LEU A 262 -3.86 17.09 3.09
N GLY A 263 -3.19 17.37 1.97
CA GLY A 263 -1.81 16.93 1.79
C GLY A 263 -1.25 17.28 0.42
N GLY A 264 -0.29 16.50 -0.07
CA GLY A 264 0.38 16.79 -1.32
C GLY A 264 1.28 15.67 -1.83
N PHE A 265 2.07 16.00 -2.83
CA PHE A 265 3.11 15.12 -3.34
C PHE A 265 4.21 14.94 -2.28
N GLY A 266 4.68 13.72 -2.11
CA GLY A 266 5.62 13.30 -1.09
C GLY A 266 6.89 12.70 -1.65
N ILE A 267 7.73 12.20 -0.75
CA ILE A 267 9.02 11.57 -1.05
C ILE A 267 8.92 10.04 -0.99
N ASP A 268 9.87 9.35 -1.59
CA ASP A 268 10.03 7.90 -1.51
C ASP A 268 10.96 7.48 -0.35
N ARG A 269 11.15 6.16 -0.22
CA ARG A 269 11.96 5.57 0.86
C ARG A 269 13.47 5.70 0.67
N LEU A 270 13.94 6.06 -0.53
CA LEU A 270 15.36 6.31 -0.83
C LEU A 270 15.76 7.75 -0.56
N ASP A 271 14.79 8.66 -0.38
CA ASP A 271 15.09 10.05 0.01
C ASP A 271 15.82 10.07 1.38
N PRO A 272 16.97 10.76 1.49
CA PRO A 272 17.73 10.80 2.74
C PRO A 272 16.96 11.39 3.93
N ARG A 273 15.87 12.13 3.68
CA ARG A 273 14.97 12.69 4.71
C ARG A 273 13.94 11.70 5.22
N TRP A 274 13.81 10.51 4.59
CA TRP A 274 12.72 9.56 4.87
C TRP A 274 12.59 9.19 6.35
N SER A 275 13.71 8.90 7.03
CA SER A 275 13.68 8.54 8.45
C SER A 275 13.21 9.69 9.34
N ALA A 276 13.67 10.90 9.07
CA ALA A 276 13.27 12.11 9.80
C ALA A 276 11.78 12.46 9.53
N ILE A 277 11.31 12.32 8.29
CA ILE A 277 9.91 12.49 7.92
C ILE A 277 9.02 11.43 8.61
N SER A 278 9.47 10.19 8.71
CA SER A 278 8.71 9.12 9.38
C SER A 278 8.49 9.46 10.87
N VAL A 279 9.54 9.94 11.55
CA VAL A 279 9.48 10.40 12.94
C VAL A 279 8.53 11.60 13.07
N ALA A 280 8.69 12.61 12.24
CA ALA A 280 7.85 13.80 12.24
C ALA A 280 6.37 13.50 11.96
N SER A 281 6.11 12.64 10.97
CA SER A 281 4.74 12.20 10.62
C SER A 281 4.08 11.43 11.77
N TYR A 282 4.84 10.58 12.47
CA TYR A 282 4.34 9.87 13.64
C TYR A 282 3.94 10.82 14.77
N ALA A 283 4.78 11.80 15.08
CA ALA A 283 4.52 12.82 16.09
C ALA A 283 3.33 13.71 15.71
N MET A 284 3.20 14.07 14.43
CA MET A 284 2.13 14.94 13.94
C MET A 284 0.76 14.26 13.95
N GLY A 285 0.64 13.04 13.40
CA GLY A 285 -0.65 12.37 13.22
C GLY A 285 -0.61 10.84 13.26
N GLY A 286 0.56 10.21 13.43
CA GLY A 286 0.70 8.75 13.45
C GLY A 286 0.44 8.13 14.82
N ALA A 287 0.84 8.81 15.90
CA ALA A 287 0.63 8.33 17.26
C ALA A 287 -0.81 8.51 17.73
N PHE A 288 -1.23 7.68 18.69
CA PHE A 288 -2.56 7.81 19.31
C PHE A 288 -2.75 9.17 20.00
N LEU A 289 -1.69 9.72 20.63
CA LEU A 289 -1.64 11.04 21.24
C LEU A 289 -0.76 12.00 20.43
N SER A 290 -0.81 11.87 19.10
CA SER A 290 -0.15 12.82 18.20
C SER A 290 -0.73 14.23 18.33
N ARG A 291 -0.01 15.26 17.84
CA ARG A 291 -0.45 16.66 17.90
C ARG A 291 -1.88 16.85 17.39
N LEU A 292 -2.20 16.27 16.23
CA LEU A 292 -3.54 16.35 15.64
C LEU A 292 -4.59 15.69 16.53
N ASN A 293 -4.33 14.49 17.06
CA ASN A 293 -5.28 13.78 17.90
C ASN A 293 -5.45 14.44 19.28
N ALA A 294 -4.38 14.96 19.88
CA ALA A 294 -4.45 15.63 21.17
C ALA A 294 -5.44 16.82 21.14
N ILE A 295 -5.43 17.58 20.04
CA ILE A 295 -6.30 18.75 19.90
C ILE A 295 -7.66 18.33 19.33
N LEU A 296 -7.70 17.71 18.14
CA LEU A 296 -8.97 17.51 17.40
C LEU A 296 -9.84 16.42 18.01
N ARG A 297 -9.24 15.39 18.60
CA ARG A 297 -9.97 14.28 19.22
C ARG A 297 -10.14 14.50 20.73
N GLU A 298 -9.04 14.68 21.48
CA GLU A 298 -9.11 14.67 22.95
C GLU A 298 -9.63 15.99 23.51
N GLU A 299 -9.17 17.14 23.01
CA GLU A 299 -9.60 18.44 23.53
C GLU A 299 -10.94 18.88 22.93
N LYS A 300 -11.09 18.84 21.60
CA LYS A 300 -12.27 19.37 20.89
C LYS A 300 -13.38 18.32 20.70
N GLY A 301 -13.09 17.02 20.70
CA GLY A 301 -14.07 15.99 20.43
C GLY A 301 -14.71 16.08 19.02
N TYR A 302 -13.96 16.57 18.04
CA TYR A 302 -14.46 16.80 16.68
C TYR A 302 -14.49 15.54 15.83
N THR A 303 -13.69 14.54 16.17
CA THR A 303 -13.49 13.30 15.42
C THR A 303 -13.13 12.15 16.34
N TYR A 304 -13.28 10.92 15.86
CA TYR A 304 -12.74 9.72 16.51
C TYR A 304 -11.25 9.51 16.28
N GLY A 305 -10.68 10.22 15.29
CA GLY A 305 -9.24 10.21 15.03
C GLY A 305 -8.89 10.91 13.73
N VAL A 306 -7.68 11.49 13.75
CA VAL A 306 -7.02 12.08 12.59
C VAL A 306 -5.68 11.39 12.40
N ARG A 307 -5.33 11.09 11.17
CA ARG A 307 -4.03 10.49 10.85
C ARG A 307 -3.29 11.34 9.84
N MET A 308 -1.97 11.44 10.02
CA MET A 308 -1.06 11.92 8.98
C MET A 308 -0.16 10.76 8.57
N ASN A 309 -0.17 10.44 7.27
CA ASN A 309 0.64 9.36 6.73
C ASN A 309 1.37 9.83 5.48
N PHE A 310 2.59 9.32 5.29
CA PHE A 310 3.30 9.35 4.03
C PHE A 310 3.13 8.00 3.33
N GLY A 311 2.69 8.03 2.08
CA GLY A 311 2.55 6.87 1.19
C GLY A 311 3.64 6.90 0.13
N PRO A 312 4.83 6.31 0.40
CA PRO A 312 5.92 6.29 -0.57
C PRO A 312 5.59 5.34 -1.71
N LEU A 313 5.92 5.74 -2.92
CA LEU A 313 5.96 4.89 -4.10
C LEU A 313 7.41 4.43 -4.36
N ARG A 314 7.66 3.75 -5.48
CA ARG A 314 9.02 3.37 -5.89
C ARG A 314 9.91 4.61 -6.05
N THR A 315 9.32 5.69 -6.60
CA THR A 315 9.89 7.04 -6.65
C THR A 315 8.83 8.04 -6.21
N GLY A 316 9.18 9.03 -5.39
CA GLY A 316 8.23 9.99 -4.84
C GLY A 316 7.14 9.36 -3.99
N GLY A 317 5.95 9.94 -4.01
CA GLY A 317 4.80 9.44 -3.24
C GLY A 317 3.80 10.54 -2.94
N SER A 318 3.02 10.34 -1.87
CA SER A 318 2.09 11.36 -1.36
C SER A 318 2.09 11.38 0.16
N PHE A 319 1.60 12.49 0.72
CA PHE A 319 1.26 12.53 2.14
C PHE A 319 -0.13 13.14 2.32
N ALA A 320 -0.83 12.73 3.38
CA ALA A 320 -2.14 13.27 3.71
C ALA A 320 -2.40 13.27 5.21
N VAL A 321 -3.00 14.35 5.68
CA VAL A 321 -3.82 14.39 6.87
C VAL A 321 -5.21 13.92 6.48
N GLN A 322 -5.74 12.92 7.17
CA GLN A 322 -7.04 12.33 6.87
C GLN A 322 -7.88 12.13 8.13
N GLY A 323 -9.17 12.41 8.03
CA GLY A 323 -10.12 12.24 9.12
C GLY A 323 -11.55 12.46 8.66
N SER A 324 -12.50 11.95 9.45
CA SER A 324 -13.93 12.22 9.33
C SER A 324 -14.37 13.11 10.47
N PHE A 325 -15.12 14.17 10.17
CA PHE A 325 -15.57 15.17 11.11
C PHE A 325 -17.07 15.38 10.97
N ARG A 326 -17.75 15.79 12.04
CA ARG A 326 -19.13 16.28 11.93
C ARG A 326 -19.15 17.53 11.06
N THR A 327 -20.16 17.65 10.20
CA THR A 327 -20.29 18.75 9.22
C THR A 327 -20.13 20.14 9.86
N GLU A 328 -20.64 20.35 11.08
CA GLU A 328 -20.63 21.66 11.77
C GLU A 328 -19.23 22.13 12.17
N VAL A 329 -18.26 21.20 12.32
CA VAL A 329 -16.93 21.51 12.85
C VAL A 329 -15.80 21.36 11.81
N VAL A 330 -16.10 20.99 10.57
CA VAL A 330 -15.11 20.73 9.52
C VAL A 330 -14.22 21.94 9.26
N ALA A 331 -14.81 23.12 9.12
CA ALA A 331 -14.07 24.34 8.81
C ALA A 331 -13.11 24.70 9.96
N ASP A 332 -13.58 24.61 11.21
CA ASP A 332 -12.75 24.85 12.40
C ASP A 332 -11.65 23.78 12.54
N ALA A 333 -11.99 22.51 12.33
CA ALA A 333 -11.01 21.41 12.34
C ALA A 333 -9.90 21.60 11.28
N LEU A 334 -10.23 22.07 10.08
CA LEU A 334 -9.27 22.38 9.03
C LEU A 334 -8.41 23.60 9.35
N ALA A 335 -8.98 24.65 9.96
CA ALA A 335 -8.23 25.80 10.43
C ALA A 335 -7.18 25.40 11.48
N ILE A 336 -7.60 24.63 12.48
CA ILE A 336 -6.69 24.07 13.51
C ILE A 336 -5.63 23.15 12.87
N THR A 337 -6.03 22.28 11.93
CA THR A 337 -5.09 21.39 11.24
C THR A 337 -4.02 22.18 10.51
N ARG A 338 -4.37 23.26 9.79
CA ARG A 338 -3.40 24.11 9.09
C ARG A 338 -2.43 24.77 10.06
N GLU A 339 -2.90 25.26 11.20
CA GLU A 339 -2.05 25.83 12.23
C GLU A 339 -1.08 24.79 12.82
N LEU A 340 -1.56 23.58 13.12
CA LEU A 340 -0.73 22.51 13.71
C LEU A 340 0.34 21.97 12.75
N ILE A 341 0.05 21.88 11.45
CA ILE A 341 1.03 21.39 10.46
C ILE A 341 2.10 22.44 10.13
N GLU A 342 1.90 23.70 10.51
CA GLU A 342 2.88 24.78 10.38
C GLU A 342 3.85 24.76 11.58
N VAL A 343 4.88 23.92 11.49
CA VAL A 343 5.80 23.64 12.61
C VAL A 343 6.84 24.74 12.88
N GLU A 344 6.78 25.89 12.19
CA GLU A 344 7.73 27.01 12.42
C GLU A 344 7.63 27.58 13.84
N GLN A 345 6.42 27.78 14.33
CA GLN A 345 6.17 28.32 15.66
C GLN A 345 6.23 27.25 16.76
N ALA A 346 6.05 25.99 16.38
CA ALA A 346 6.04 24.82 17.28
C ALA A 346 6.86 23.67 16.70
N PRO A 347 8.20 23.75 16.67
CA PRO A 347 9.06 22.67 16.20
C PRO A 347 8.83 21.38 17.01
N PHE A 348 9.23 20.23 16.46
CA PHE A 348 9.14 18.98 17.19
C PHE A 348 10.03 18.98 18.42
N THR A 349 9.51 18.44 19.51
CA THR A 349 10.21 18.36 20.79
C THR A 349 11.03 17.07 20.89
N SER A 350 12.01 17.04 21.82
CA SER A 350 12.77 15.81 22.09
C SER A 350 11.87 14.67 22.51
N GLN A 351 10.84 14.92 23.32
CA GLN A 351 9.91 13.88 23.77
C GLN A 351 9.14 13.25 22.60
N GLU A 352 8.64 14.04 21.66
CA GLU A 352 7.93 13.56 20.48
C GLU A 352 8.83 12.71 19.57
N VAL A 353 10.08 13.13 19.40
CA VAL A 353 11.08 12.39 18.62
C VAL A 353 11.45 11.08 19.32
N ASP A 354 11.74 11.14 20.63
CA ASP A 354 12.09 9.95 21.42
C ASP A 354 10.96 8.92 21.43
N ASP A 355 9.70 9.35 21.57
CA ASP A 355 8.53 8.48 21.53
C ASP A 355 8.36 7.82 20.15
N ALA A 356 8.56 8.57 19.07
CA ALA A 356 8.49 8.06 17.70
C ALA A 356 9.61 7.03 17.42
N VAL A 357 10.84 7.36 17.80
CA VAL A 357 11.99 6.46 17.66
C VAL A 357 11.79 5.19 18.47
N ALA A 358 11.34 5.32 19.72
CA ALA A 358 11.03 4.16 20.58
C ALA A 358 9.94 3.27 19.96
N PHE A 359 8.90 3.86 19.37
CA PHE A 359 7.85 3.12 18.68
C PHE A 359 8.42 2.34 17.49
N PHE A 360 9.06 3.01 16.54
CA PHE A 360 9.57 2.35 15.34
C PHE A 360 10.59 1.25 15.65
N THR A 361 11.52 1.52 16.54
CA THR A 361 12.56 0.55 16.92
C THR A 361 12.03 -0.60 17.80
N GLY A 362 11.01 -0.33 18.61
CA GLY A 362 10.39 -1.34 19.48
C GLY A 362 9.40 -2.24 18.75
N VAL A 363 8.72 -1.76 17.71
CA VAL A 363 7.75 -2.54 16.93
C VAL A 363 8.44 -3.42 15.88
N SER A 364 9.61 -3.03 15.37
CA SER A 364 10.30 -3.76 14.30
C SER A 364 10.53 -5.25 14.59
N PRO A 365 11.00 -5.68 15.77
CA PRO A 365 11.17 -7.11 16.07
C PRO A 365 9.85 -7.89 16.06
N LEU A 366 8.74 -7.25 16.42
CA LEU A 366 7.42 -7.88 16.39
C LEU A 366 6.87 -7.99 14.96
N ARG A 367 7.07 -6.96 14.15
CA ARG A 367 6.64 -6.95 12.74
C ARG A 367 7.29 -8.05 11.91
N TYR A 368 8.54 -8.36 12.21
CA TYR A 368 9.34 -9.34 11.48
C TYR A 368 9.58 -10.62 12.30
N ALA A 369 8.66 -10.96 13.20
CA ALA A 369 8.76 -12.15 14.04
C ALA A 369 8.32 -13.44 13.31
N THR A 370 7.64 -13.34 12.18
CA THR A 370 7.13 -14.47 11.38
C THR A 370 7.80 -14.54 10.02
N ALA A 371 7.74 -15.70 9.39
CA ALA A 371 8.21 -15.89 8.01
C ALA A 371 7.49 -14.94 7.05
N GLU A 372 6.17 -14.81 7.16
CA GLU A 372 5.35 -13.87 6.41
C GLU A 372 5.85 -12.43 6.54
N GLY A 373 6.05 -11.94 7.78
CA GLY A 373 6.50 -10.57 8.00
C GLY A 373 7.89 -10.27 7.42
N VAL A 374 8.78 -11.28 7.38
CA VAL A 374 10.09 -11.16 6.74
C VAL A 374 9.97 -11.16 5.22
N ALA A 375 9.16 -12.07 4.66
CA ALA A 375 8.95 -12.19 3.22
C ALA A 375 8.22 -10.94 2.65
N ASP A 376 7.20 -10.41 3.33
CA ASP A 376 6.51 -9.17 2.99
C ASP A 376 7.46 -7.97 2.92
N GLN A 377 8.33 -7.84 3.92
CA GLN A 377 9.31 -6.76 3.93
C GLN A 377 10.31 -6.91 2.79
N ALA A 378 10.77 -8.12 2.51
CA ALA A 378 11.68 -8.38 1.39
C ALA A 378 11.01 -8.09 0.04
N ALA A 379 9.75 -8.49 -0.15
CA ALA A 379 8.96 -8.16 -1.34
C ALA A 379 8.80 -6.64 -1.52
N THR A 380 8.50 -5.94 -0.42
CA THR A 380 8.45 -4.46 -0.43
C THR A 380 9.80 -3.87 -0.86
N GLN A 381 10.93 -4.43 -0.40
CA GLN A 381 12.26 -3.95 -0.81
C GLN A 381 12.50 -4.18 -2.30
N VAL A 382 12.14 -5.36 -2.83
CA VAL A 382 12.28 -5.67 -4.26
C VAL A 382 11.43 -4.69 -5.10
N LEU A 383 10.15 -4.53 -4.77
CA LEU A 383 9.21 -3.66 -5.51
C LEU A 383 9.62 -2.19 -5.47
N ALA A 384 10.18 -1.72 -4.35
CA ALA A 384 10.62 -0.35 -4.19
C ALA A 384 12.08 -0.12 -4.63
N GLY A 385 12.81 -1.17 -5.05
CA GLY A 385 14.21 -1.06 -5.43
C GLY A 385 15.16 -0.73 -4.28
N LEU A 386 14.80 -1.16 -3.05
CA LEU A 386 15.60 -0.91 -1.84
C LEU A 386 16.69 -1.98 -1.66
N PRO A 387 17.82 -1.65 -1.03
CA PRO A 387 18.89 -2.61 -0.77
C PRO A 387 18.50 -3.62 0.33
N ASP A 388 19.18 -4.77 0.37
CA ASP A 388 18.89 -5.87 1.33
C ASP A 388 19.02 -5.42 2.80
N ASP A 389 19.95 -4.52 3.08
CA ASP A 389 20.23 -3.98 4.41
C ASP A 389 19.37 -2.73 4.75
N TYR A 390 18.34 -2.46 3.96
CA TYR A 390 17.47 -1.28 4.12
C TYR A 390 16.87 -1.16 5.53
N VAL A 391 16.37 -2.26 6.10
CA VAL A 391 15.73 -2.24 7.42
C VAL A 391 16.72 -1.82 8.48
N ASP A 392 17.93 -2.41 8.51
CA ASP A 392 18.96 -2.10 9.50
C ASP A 392 19.48 -0.67 9.35
N ARG A 393 19.71 -0.21 8.10
CA ARG A 393 20.06 1.19 7.83
C ARG A 393 18.96 2.14 8.27
N SER A 394 17.70 1.84 7.97
CA SER A 394 16.55 2.65 8.36
C SER A 394 16.46 2.75 9.89
N LEU A 395 16.61 1.63 10.62
CA LEU A 395 16.61 1.62 12.08
C LEU A 395 17.77 2.43 12.67
N ALA A 396 18.97 2.36 12.06
CA ALA A 396 20.11 3.16 12.49
C ALA A 396 19.86 4.67 12.26
N LEU A 397 19.31 5.04 11.10
CA LEU A 397 18.95 6.43 10.79
C LEU A 397 17.86 6.96 11.73
N LEU A 398 16.80 6.16 11.98
CA LEU A 398 15.73 6.54 12.91
C LEU A 398 16.28 6.87 14.30
N ARG A 399 17.24 6.08 14.83
CA ARG A 399 17.88 6.33 16.13
C ARG A 399 18.74 7.61 16.17
N SER A 400 19.14 8.13 15.02
CA SER A 400 19.95 9.34 14.90
C SER A 400 19.14 10.62 14.65
N VAL A 401 17.80 10.51 14.48
CA VAL A 401 16.96 11.67 14.23
C VAL A 401 16.92 12.59 15.44
N THR A 402 17.21 13.87 15.21
CA THR A 402 17.07 14.93 16.24
C THR A 402 15.79 15.74 16.01
N PRO A 403 15.30 16.48 17.00
CA PRO A 403 14.16 17.39 16.84
C PRO A 403 14.34 18.40 15.69
N GLU A 404 15.54 18.93 15.53
CA GLU A 404 15.89 19.87 14.48
C GLU A 404 15.82 19.19 13.10
N ALA A 405 16.39 17.99 12.98
CA ALA A 405 16.37 17.21 11.73
C ALA A 405 14.93 16.81 11.34
N ALA A 406 14.11 16.39 12.31
CA ALA A 406 12.71 16.06 12.08
C ALA A 406 11.92 17.30 11.61
N THR A 407 12.12 18.44 12.26
CA THR A 407 11.45 19.71 11.93
C THR A 407 11.87 20.21 10.55
N GLU A 408 13.17 20.20 10.23
CA GLU A 408 13.70 20.66 8.94
C GLU A 408 13.22 19.75 7.80
N ALA A 409 13.32 18.44 7.97
CA ALA A 409 12.82 17.47 6.98
C ALA A 409 11.34 17.66 6.73
N TYR A 410 10.53 17.79 7.78
CA TYR A 410 9.09 18.00 7.67
C TYR A 410 8.78 19.29 6.88
N ARG A 411 9.37 20.41 7.22
CA ARG A 411 9.20 21.71 6.53
C ARG A 411 9.61 21.67 5.06
N SER A 412 10.62 20.86 4.73
CA SER A 412 11.13 20.75 3.37
C SER A 412 10.21 19.95 2.44
N VAL A 413 9.19 19.25 2.98
CA VAL A 413 8.24 18.46 2.21
C VAL A 413 6.81 18.94 2.39
N VAL A 414 6.43 19.30 3.62
CA VAL A 414 5.09 19.78 3.96
C VAL A 414 5.06 21.30 3.87
N HIS A 415 4.56 21.81 2.76
CA HIS A 415 4.41 23.25 2.51
C HIS A 415 2.95 23.66 2.70
N PRO A 416 2.58 24.40 3.75
CA PRO A 416 1.17 24.75 4.05
C PRO A 416 0.43 25.43 2.90
N ASP A 417 1.13 26.25 2.11
CA ASP A 417 0.54 26.95 0.96
C ASP A 417 0.40 26.09 -0.29
N GLY A 418 1.07 24.93 -0.33
CA GLY A 418 1.08 23.99 -1.45
C GLY A 418 0.09 22.84 -1.32
N LEU A 419 -0.71 22.80 -0.25
CA LEU A 419 -1.56 21.64 0.05
C LEU A 419 -2.76 21.54 -0.87
N THR A 420 -3.05 20.34 -1.32
CA THR A 420 -4.29 19.93 -1.96
C THR A 420 -5.30 19.55 -0.89
N LEU A 421 -6.54 20.04 -1.03
CA LEU A 421 -7.65 19.70 -0.16
C LEU A 421 -8.72 18.95 -0.96
N VAL A 422 -9.17 17.82 -0.42
CA VAL A 422 -10.41 17.16 -0.86
C VAL A 422 -11.31 16.95 0.35
N VAL A 423 -12.55 17.38 0.23
CA VAL A 423 -13.62 17.19 1.20
C VAL A 423 -14.78 16.47 0.51
N VAL A 424 -15.36 15.48 1.14
CA VAL A 424 -16.62 14.85 0.71
C VAL A 424 -17.66 15.12 1.79
N GLY A 425 -18.70 15.88 1.47
CA GLY A 425 -19.72 16.28 2.45
C GLY A 425 -20.78 17.19 1.87
N ASP A 426 -21.68 17.68 2.70
CA ASP A 426 -22.79 18.56 2.31
C ASP A 426 -22.27 19.95 1.88
N ALA A 427 -22.28 20.20 0.57
CA ALA A 427 -21.72 21.43 0.01
C ALA A 427 -22.52 22.68 0.40
N GLU A 428 -23.85 22.59 0.58
CA GLU A 428 -24.67 23.71 1.03
C GLU A 428 -24.21 24.24 2.40
N ARG A 429 -23.76 23.34 3.27
CA ARG A 429 -23.30 23.65 4.63
C ARG A 429 -21.81 23.95 4.72
N LEU A 430 -20.98 23.41 3.82
CA LEU A 430 -19.53 23.44 3.92
C LEU A 430 -18.84 24.48 3.03
N ALA A 431 -19.41 24.83 1.87
CA ALA A 431 -18.68 25.63 0.88
C ALA A 431 -18.27 27.01 1.41
N ASP A 432 -19.21 27.77 1.99
CA ASP A 432 -18.91 29.12 2.49
C ASP A 432 -18.01 29.11 3.73
N PRO A 433 -18.23 28.26 4.77
CA PRO A 433 -17.30 28.14 5.89
C PRO A 433 -15.86 27.76 5.45
N LEU A 434 -15.69 26.86 4.50
CA LEU A 434 -14.38 26.45 4.01
C LEU A 434 -13.66 27.59 3.27
N ARG A 435 -14.38 28.34 2.42
CA ARG A 435 -13.81 29.51 1.75
C ARG A 435 -13.38 30.59 2.75
N ALA A 436 -14.15 30.79 3.81
CA ALA A 436 -13.84 31.76 4.87
C ALA A 436 -12.61 31.35 5.72
N THR A 437 -12.28 30.07 5.82
CA THR A 437 -11.18 29.55 6.64
C THR A 437 -9.88 29.31 5.88
N GLY A 438 -9.70 29.93 4.70
CA GLY A 438 -8.45 29.94 3.95
C GLY A 438 -8.39 29.00 2.75
N PHE A 439 -9.56 28.59 2.24
CA PHE A 439 -9.70 27.82 1.00
C PHE A 439 -10.55 28.58 -0.04
N PRO A 440 -10.14 29.82 -0.47
CA PRO A 440 -10.97 30.68 -1.33
C PRO A 440 -11.24 30.07 -2.70
N ASP A 441 -10.32 29.28 -3.24
CA ASP A 441 -10.39 28.67 -4.56
C ASP A 441 -11.10 27.30 -4.54
N LEU A 442 -11.91 27.04 -3.52
CA LEU A 442 -12.64 25.77 -3.37
C LEU A 442 -13.64 25.57 -4.51
N GLU A 443 -13.38 24.53 -5.31
CA GLU A 443 -14.26 24.06 -6.37
C GLU A 443 -15.29 23.08 -5.80
N VAL A 444 -16.57 23.34 -6.01
CA VAL A 444 -17.65 22.42 -5.64
C VAL A 444 -17.98 21.57 -6.85
N ARG A 445 -17.92 20.24 -6.69
CA ARG A 445 -18.28 19.27 -7.72
C ARG A 445 -19.35 18.33 -7.18
N THR A 446 -20.33 18.01 -8.02
CA THR A 446 -21.19 16.85 -7.78
C THR A 446 -20.40 15.61 -8.16
N PRO A 447 -20.34 14.53 -7.32
CA PRO A 447 -19.80 13.26 -7.77
C PRO A 447 -20.52 12.89 -9.06
N ALA A 448 -19.77 12.56 -10.11
CA ALA A 448 -20.38 12.07 -11.34
C ALA A 448 -21.10 10.75 -11.02
N LEU A 449 -22.37 10.83 -10.77
CA LEU A 449 -23.29 9.73 -10.99
C LEU A 449 -23.33 9.60 -12.51
N GLU A 450 -22.54 8.72 -13.10
CA GLU A 450 -22.82 8.30 -14.46
C GLU A 450 -24.27 7.84 -14.47
N ASP A 451 -25.10 8.50 -15.30
CA ASP A 451 -26.47 8.13 -15.56
C ASP A 451 -26.51 6.66 -16.03
N THR A 452 -26.55 5.74 -15.08
CA THR A 452 -27.03 4.38 -15.33
C THR A 452 -28.55 4.46 -15.38
N GLN A 453 -29.09 5.06 -16.47
CA GLN A 453 -30.45 4.75 -16.86
C GLN A 453 -30.45 3.36 -17.53
N PRO A 454 -31.41 2.52 -17.16
CA PRO A 454 -31.50 1.13 -17.54
C PRO A 454 -31.70 0.93 -19.04
#